data_db67c9ae47bf493944c9b3bd33e797fe
#
_entry.id   db67c9ae47bf493944c9b3bd33e797fe
#
_cell.length_a   1.000
_cell.length_b   1.000
_cell.length_c   1.000
_cell.angle_alpha   90.00
_cell.angle_beta   90.00
_cell.angle_gamma   90.00
#
_symmetry.space_group_name_H-M   'P 1'
#
loop_
_entity.id
_entity.type
_entity.pdbx_description
1 polymer ?
#
loop_
_entity_poly.entity_id
_entity_poly.type
_entity_poly.pdbx_seq_one_letter_code
_entity_poly.pdbx_strand_id
1 'polypeptide(L)'
;MTNSETSPAGSWQVAVLAVAPATLLVALVAHPFIEGRLPNQTAIAEEVVAGTTRWGVVHLAASLASALIAVAFLAVRNHIHEAGEDRLSGLGMPLVIVGSTLYAVLPGMEFAALAAAKTGATTAEVAEVQNAIGPWFMPVLIAGSLTFGLGVISFVAAIRASKIASAGITQVVSASLIVMALSRIVPLSVTQFYIHGLAAVVAMWPLAYVIRANPRHSSVRSAATAG
;
A
#
# COMPACT_ATOMS: atom_id res chain seq x y z
N MET A 1 31.12 -22.61 17.43
CA MET A 1 30.57 -21.53 16.60
C MET A 1 29.54 -22.15 15.71
N THR A 2 28.26 -22.14 16.15
CA THR A 2 27.13 -22.65 15.37
C THR A 2 26.68 -21.53 14.42
N ASN A 3 26.93 -21.71 13.12
CA ASN A 3 26.33 -20.88 12.09
C ASN A 3 24.81 -20.99 12.22
N SER A 4 24.14 -19.97 12.78
CA SER A 4 22.70 -19.85 12.73
C SER A 4 22.32 -19.49 11.29
N GLU A 5 22.10 -20.52 10.46
CA GLU A 5 21.47 -20.33 9.15
C GLU A 5 20.11 -19.69 9.39
N THR A 6 19.97 -18.46 8.94
CA THR A 6 18.69 -17.75 8.95
C THR A 6 17.73 -18.53 8.08
N SER A 7 16.65 -19.05 8.68
CA SER A 7 15.62 -19.80 7.94
C SER A 7 15.11 -18.97 6.76
N PRO A 8 15.04 -19.55 5.54
CA PRO A 8 14.57 -18.82 4.34
C PRO A 8 13.17 -18.24 4.49
N ALA A 9 12.35 -18.80 5.38
CA ALA A 9 10.97 -18.36 5.60
C ALA A 9 10.83 -16.92 6.16
N GLY A 10 11.76 -16.44 6.98
CA GLY A 10 11.72 -15.07 7.52
C GLY A 10 12.28 -14.02 6.56
N SER A 11 13.11 -14.42 5.60
CA SER A 11 13.79 -13.47 4.71
C SER A 11 12.87 -12.75 3.72
N TRP A 12 11.87 -13.43 3.15
CA TRP A 12 10.94 -12.81 2.21
C TRP A 12 9.99 -11.82 2.89
N GLN A 13 9.56 -12.12 4.13
CA GLN A 13 8.70 -11.23 4.92
C GLN A 13 9.42 -9.90 5.19
N VAL A 14 10.67 -9.97 5.63
CA VAL A 14 11.50 -8.78 5.85
C VAL A 14 11.72 -8.01 4.55
N ALA A 15 12.02 -8.72 3.45
CA ALA A 15 12.25 -8.10 2.15
C ALA A 15 11.01 -7.35 1.65
N VAL A 16 9.83 -7.96 1.67
CA VAL A 16 8.61 -7.31 1.19
C VAL A 16 8.20 -6.14 2.07
N LEU A 17 8.35 -6.24 3.40
CA LEU A 17 8.07 -5.13 4.32
C LEU A 17 9.05 -3.97 4.16
N ALA A 18 10.24 -4.20 3.64
CA ALA A 18 11.19 -3.14 3.31
C ALA A 18 10.90 -2.52 1.92
N VAL A 19 10.67 -3.36 0.91
CA VAL A 19 10.57 -2.96 -0.49
C VAL A 19 9.21 -2.35 -0.83
N ALA A 20 8.10 -2.95 -0.35
CA ALA A 20 6.76 -2.49 -0.71
C ALA A 20 6.49 -1.01 -0.37
N PRO A 21 6.73 -0.55 0.88
CA PRO A 21 6.50 0.85 1.23
C PRO A 21 7.52 1.79 0.57
N ALA A 22 8.76 1.36 0.32
CA ALA A 22 9.75 2.14 -0.39
C ALA A 22 9.33 2.35 -1.86
N THR A 23 8.86 1.30 -2.54
CA THR A 23 8.33 1.39 -3.91
C THR A 23 7.12 2.33 -3.96
N LEU A 24 6.21 2.22 -2.99
CA LEU A 24 5.06 3.11 -2.89
C LEU A 24 5.48 4.57 -2.72
N LEU A 25 6.37 4.85 -1.77
CA LEU A 25 6.86 6.21 -1.54
C LEU A 25 7.54 6.79 -2.78
N VAL A 26 8.42 6.03 -3.45
CA VAL A 26 9.11 6.48 -4.67
C VAL A 26 8.10 6.75 -5.79
N ALA A 27 7.13 5.87 -6.03
CA ALA A 27 6.11 6.08 -7.05
C ALA A 27 5.28 7.35 -6.77
N LEU A 28 4.88 7.57 -5.52
CA LEU A 28 4.06 8.72 -5.12
C LEU A 28 4.84 10.03 -5.10
N VAL A 29 6.12 10.02 -4.75
CA VAL A 29 6.99 11.22 -4.81
C VAL A 29 7.34 11.56 -6.26
N ALA A 30 7.50 10.57 -7.12
CA ALA A 30 7.73 10.79 -8.55
C ALA A 30 6.47 11.22 -9.31
N HIS A 31 5.27 11.04 -8.73
CA HIS A 31 4.02 11.47 -9.34
C HIS A 31 3.99 13.00 -9.51
N PRO A 32 3.47 13.53 -10.63
CA PRO A 32 3.24 14.96 -10.79
C PRO A 32 2.38 15.51 -9.64
N PHE A 33 2.72 16.69 -9.17
CA PHE A 33 1.92 17.38 -8.16
C PHE A 33 0.69 17.99 -8.84
N ILE A 34 -0.48 17.56 -8.42
CA ILE A 34 -1.75 18.11 -8.92
C ILE A 34 -2.22 19.20 -7.96
N GLU A 35 -2.31 20.42 -8.45
CA GLU A 35 -2.77 21.55 -7.65
C GLU A 35 -4.26 21.47 -7.30
N GLY A 36 -4.60 22.04 -6.16
CA GLY A 36 -5.98 22.16 -5.69
C GLY A 36 -6.55 20.87 -5.08
N ARG A 37 -7.87 20.77 -5.13
CA ARG A 37 -8.61 19.64 -4.58
C ARG A 37 -8.76 18.55 -5.64
N LEU A 38 -8.38 17.32 -5.29
CA LEU A 38 -8.53 16.17 -6.16
C LEU A 38 -10.00 15.66 -6.22
N PRO A 39 -10.45 15.14 -7.36
CA PRO A 39 -9.78 15.20 -8.64
C PRO A 39 -9.90 16.59 -9.30
N ASN A 40 -8.77 17.13 -9.80
CA ASN A 40 -8.73 18.36 -10.59
C ASN A 40 -8.45 17.98 -12.05
N GLN A 41 -9.49 17.80 -12.83
CA GLN A 41 -9.40 17.23 -14.19
C GLN A 41 -8.56 18.08 -15.14
N THR A 42 -8.62 19.41 -15.01
CA THR A 42 -7.81 20.30 -15.83
C THR A 42 -6.34 20.19 -15.50
N ALA A 43 -5.96 20.27 -14.21
CA ALA A 43 -4.58 20.14 -13.78
C ALA A 43 -4.03 18.73 -14.08
N ILE A 44 -4.86 17.68 -13.95
CA ILE A 44 -4.49 16.31 -14.36
C ILE A 44 -4.17 16.27 -15.85
N ALA A 45 -5.05 16.83 -16.71
CA ALA A 45 -4.85 16.84 -18.15
C ALA A 45 -3.59 17.60 -18.58
N GLU A 46 -3.29 18.73 -17.93
CA GLU A 46 -2.07 19.50 -18.14
C GLU A 46 -0.82 18.66 -17.86
N GLU A 47 -0.78 17.97 -16.71
CA GLU A 47 0.36 17.11 -16.33
C GLU A 47 0.49 15.88 -17.24
N VAL A 48 -0.62 15.29 -17.68
CA VAL A 48 -0.62 14.16 -18.63
C VAL A 48 0.00 14.59 -19.95
N VAL A 49 -0.45 15.71 -20.53
CA VAL A 49 0.04 16.22 -21.82
C VAL A 49 1.50 16.65 -21.71
N ALA A 50 1.89 17.31 -20.61
CA ALA A 50 3.25 17.78 -20.41
C ALA A 50 4.26 16.63 -20.24
N GLY A 51 3.83 15.46 -19.73
CA GLY A 51 4.74 14.38 -19.39
C GLY A 51 4.20 12.97 -19.53
N THR A 52 3.74 12.57 -20.74
CA THR A 52 3.13 11.25 -20.99
C THR A 52 3.96 10.06 -20.49
N THR A 53 5.28 10.08 -20.68
CA THR A 53 6.17 9.00 -20.20
C THR A 53 6.22 8.94 -18.69
N ARG A 54 6.41 10.09 -18.02
CA ARG A 54 6.40 10.18 -16.56
C ARG A 54 5.07 9.68 -16.01
N TRP A 55 3.96 10.15 -16.57
CA TRP A 55 2.61 9.73 -16.18
C TRP A 55 2.45 8.21 -16.22
N GLY A 56 2.77 7.59 -17.37
CA GLY A 56 2.64 6.13 -17.52
C GLY A 56 3.50 5.34 -16.56
N VAL A 57 4.77 5.73 -16.37
CA VAL A 57 5.72 5.03 -15.49
C VAL A 57 5.28 5.11 -14.04
N VAL A 58 4.89 6.29 -13.54
CA VAL A 58 4.50 6.44 -12.13
C VAL A 58 3.17 5.74 -11.82
N HIS A 59 2.23 5.72 -12.75
CA HIS A 59 0.95 5.01 -12.58
C HIS A 59 1.15 3.50 -12.58
N LEU A 60 2.01 2.96 -13.44
CA LEU A 60 2.39 1.55 -13.41
C LEU A 60 3.10 1.18 -12.10
N ALA A 61 4.03 2.03 -11.66
CA ALA A 61 4.75 1.83 -10.40
C ALA A 61 3.79 1.90 -9.19
N ALA A 62 2.80 2.81 -9.19
CA ALA A 62 1.79 2.91 -8.13
C ALA A 62 0.87 1.68 -8.09
N SER A 63 0.47 1.15 -9.24
CA SER A 63 -0.29 -0.11 -9.33
C SER A 63 0.50 -1.28 -8.75
N LEU A 64 1.76 -1.44 -9.13
CA LEU A 64 2.66 -2.47 -8.59
C LEU A 64 2.86 -2.30 -7.08
N ALA A 65 3.09 -1.07 -6.62
CA ALA A 65 3.26 -0.78 -5.20
C ALA A 65 2.01 -1.15 -4.38
N SER A 66 0.80 -0.90 -4.92
CA SER A 66 -0.45 -1.30 -4.26
C SER A 66 -0.56 -2.82 -4.09
N ALA A 67 -0.16 -3.59 -5.10
CA ALA A 67 -0.09 -5.05 -5.00
C ALA A 67 0.95 -5.50 -3.95
N LEU A 68 2.14 -4.89 -3.95
CA LEU A 68 3.19 -5.19 -2.97
C LEU A 68 2.76 -4.86 -1.54
N ILE A 69 1.98 -3.81 -1.32
CA ILE A 69 1.40 -3.49 0.00
C ILE A 69 0.49 -4.62 0.49
N ALA A 70 -0.35 -5.21 -0.37
CA ALA A 70 -1.15 -6.38 0.03
C ALA A 70 -0.27 -7.57 0.44
N VAL A 71 0.83 -7.82 -0.28
CA VAL A 71 1.81 -8.87 0.08
C VAL A 71 2.53 -8.54 1.38
N ALA A 72 2.83 -7.25 1.66
CA ALA A 72 3.40 -6.82 2.93
C ALA A 72 2.45 -7.10 4.11
N PHE A 73 1.15 -6.83 3.96
CA PHE A 73 0.15 -7.20 4.96
C PHE A 73 0.03 -8.72 5.16
N LEU A 74 0.19 -9.52 4.09
CA LEU A 74 0.26 -10.97 4.22
C LEU A 74 1.47 -11.41 5.05
N ALA A 75 2.63 -10.78 4.87
CA ALA A 75 3.82 -11.04 5.68
C ALA A 75 3.58 -10.71 7.16
N VAL A 76 2.93 -9.57 7.45
CA VAL A 76 2.51 -9.19 8.82
C VAL A 76 1.54 -10.22 9.39
N ARG A 77 0.52 -10.63 8.61
CA ARG A 77 -0.46 -11.63 9.03
C ARG A 77 0.20 -12.94 9.43
N ASN A 78 1.12 -13.44 8.63
CA ASN A 78 1.81 -14.69 8.92
C ASN A 78 2.55 -14.61 10.25
N HIS A 79 3.24 -13.50 10.54
CA HIS A 79 3.95 -13.31 11.79
C HIS A 79 3.00 -13.18 13.00
N ILE A 80 1.87 -12.50 12.83
CA ILE A 80 0.81 -12.38 13.86
C ILE A 80 0.16 -13.74 14.14
N HIS A 81 -0.11 -14.53 13.09
CA HIS A 81 -0.66 -15.89 13.21
C HIS A 81 0.28 -16.81 14.00
N GLU A 82 1.58 -16.74 13.74
CA GLU A 82 2.59 -17.47 14.51
C GLU A 82 2.62 -17.06 16.00
N ALA A 83 2.23 -15.83 16.31
CA ALA A 83 2.09 -15.34 17.68
C ALA A 83 0.74 -15.69 18.34
N GLY A 84 -0.13 -16.44 17.64
CA GLY A 84 -1.41 -16.97 18.17
C GLY A 84 -2.62 -16.05 17.96
N GLU A 85 -2.49 -14.94 17.22
CA GLU A 85 -3.63 -14.11 16.81
C GLU A 85 -3.98 -14.41 15.35
N ASP A 86 -5.17 -14.95 15.09
CA ASP A 86 -5.62 -15.28 13.73
C ASP A 86 -6.96 -14.63 13.36
N ARG A 87 -7.79 -14.29 14.35
CA ARG A 87 -9.14 -13.82 14.09
C ARG A 87 -9.17 -12.45 13.44
N LEU A 88 -8.49 -11.47 14.04
CA LEU A 88 -8.53 -10.08 13.58
C LEU A 88 -7.73 -9.92 12.29
N SER A 89 -6.52 -10.50 12.21
CA SER A 89 -5.70 -10.48 11.00
C SER A 89 -6.35 -11.27 9.86
N GLY A 90 -7.04 -12.37 10.18
CA GLY A 90 -7.83 -13.16 9.22
C GLY A 90 -9.00 -12.39 8.62
N LEU A 91 -9.72 -11.59 9.41
CA LEU A 91 -10.78 -10.69 8.94
C LEU A 91 -10.21 -9.50 8.13
N GLY A 92 -9.08 -8.96 8.56
CA GLY A 92 -8.46 -7.80 7.90
C GLY A 92 -7.86 -8.11 6.55
N MET A 93 -7.32 -9.32 6.35
CA MET A 93 -6.57 -9.67 5.14
C MET A 93 -7.39 -9.58 3.84
N PRO A 94 -8.60 -10.19 3.71
CA PRO A 94 -9.41 -10.05 2.51
C PRO A 94 -9.78 -8.59 2.22
N LEU A 95 -10.04 -7.79 3.26
CA LEU A 95 -10.35 -6.37 3.10
C LEU A 95 -9.15 -5.56 2.58
N VAL A 96 -7.94 -5.85 3.07
CA VAL A 96 -6.71 -5.24 2.54
C VAL A 96 -6.48 -5.66 1.09
N ILE A 97 -6.67 -6.94 0.74
CA ILE A 97 -6.52 -7.42 -0.65
C ILE A 97 -7.48 -6.68 -1.56
N VAL A 98 -8.78 -6.69 -1.24
CA VAL A 98 -9.80 -6.00 -2.04
C VAL A 98 -9.49 -4.51 -2.16
N GLY A 99 -9.21 -3.85 -1.04
CA GLY A 99 -8.90 -2.42 -1.03
C GLY A 99 -7.65 -2.06 -1.82
N SER A 100 -6.58 -2.86 -1.72
CA SER A 100 -5.35 -2.65 -2.49
C SER A 100 -5.56 -2.93 -3.98
N THR A 101 -6.36 -3.94 -4.33
CA THR A 101 -6.69 -4.26 -5.72
C THR A 101 -7.49 -3.14 -6.37
N LEU A 102 -8.55 -2.67 -5.71
CA LEU A 102 -9.34 -1.54 -6.20
C LEU A 102 -8.48 -0.28 -6.33
N TYR A 103 -7.58 -0.05 -5.38
CA TYR A 103 -6.67 1.10 -5.46
C TYR A 103 -5.66 0.96 -6.60
N ALA A 104 -5.21 -0.26 -6.94
CA ALA A 104 -4.35 -0.51 -8.09
C ALA A 104 -5.07 -0.31 -9.44
N VAL A 105 -6.40 -0.43 -9.48
CA VAL A 105 -7.21 -0.16 -10.68
C VAL A 105 -7.23 1.33 -11.02
N LEU A 106 -7.19 2.23 -10.03
CA LEU A 106 -7.27 3.68 -10.26
C LEU A 106 -6.17 4.20 -11.20
N PRO A 107 -4.87 3.93 -10.98
CA PRO A 107 -3.83 4.28 -11.93
C PRO A 107 -4.05 3.63 -13.31
N GLY A 108 -4.65 2.44 -13.37
CA GLY A 108 -5.01 1.79 -14.63
C GLY A 108 -6.06 2.56 -15.42
N MET A 109 -7.05 3.15 -14.74
CA MET A 109 -8.07 4.00 -15.40
C MET A 109 -7.47 5.27 -15.99
N GLU A 110 -6.42 5.81 -15.38
CA GLU A 110 -5.69 7.00 -15.84
C GLU A 110 -4.93 6.78 -17.17
N PHE A 111 -4.74 5.53 -17.59
CA PHE A 111 -4.17 5.23 -18.91
C PHE A 111 -5.09 5.64 -20.07
N ALA A 112 -6.39 5.87 -19.83
CA ALA A 112 -7.29 6.41 -20.85
C ALA A 112 -6.87 7.84 -21.26
N ALA A 113 -6.59 8.70 -20.28
CA ALA A 113 -6.08 10.05 -20.51
C ALA A 113 -4.69 10.03 -21.17
N LEU A 114 -3.80 9.13 -20.71
CA LEU A 114 -2.49 8.93 -21.34
C LEU A 114 -2.60 8.53 -22.81
N ALA A 115 -3.52 7.61 -23.15
CA ALA A 115 -3.75 7.17 -24.52
C ALA A 115 -4.24 8.33 -25.40
N ALA A 116 -5.19 9.13 -24.92
CA ALA A 116 -5.68 10.31 -25.60
C ALA A 116 -4.53 11.30 -25.87
N ALA A 117 -3.73 11.64 -24.85
CA ALA A 117 -2.60 12.56 -25.02
C ALA A 117 -1.56 12.02 -26.03
N LYS A 118 -1.26 10.72 -26.02
CA LYS A 118 -0.32 10.10 -26.98
C LYS A 118 -0.82 10.07 -28.41
N THR A 119 -2.12 10.14 -28.63
CA THR A 119 -2.71 10.24 -29.96
C THR A 119 -2.89 11.68 -30.45
N GLY A 120 -2.41 12.66 -29.71
CA GLY A 120 -2.39 14.07 -30.08
C GLY A 120 -3.61 14.86 -29.62
N ALA A 121 -4.39 14.33 -28.66
CA ALA A 121 -5.49 15.08 -28.08
C ALA A 121 -4.97 16.32 -27.32
N THR A 122 -5.73 17.40 -27.42
CA THR A 122 -5.48 18.65 -26.68
C THR A 122 -5.72 18.46 -25.18
N THR A 123 -5.22 19.35 -24.35
CA THR A 123 -5.47 19.35 -22.90
C THR A 123 -6.97 19.33 -22.57
N ALA A 124 -7.78 20.07 -23.34
CA ALA A 124 -9.24 20.09 -23.15
C ALA A 124 -9.88 18.71 -23.43
N GLU A 125 -9.49 18.05 -24.53
CA GLU A 125 -9.98 16.71 -24.86
C GLU A 125 -9.51 15.67 -23.84
N VAL A 126 -8.29 15.76 -23.31
CA VAL A 126 -7.81 14.89 -22.22
C VAL A 126 -8.60 15.11 -20.96
N ALA A 127 -8.97 16.37 -20.61
CA ALA A 127 -9.83 16.68 -19.48
C ALA A 127 -11.26 16.10 -19.65
N GLU A 128 -11.79 16.10 -20.88
CA GLU A 128 -13.08 15.46 -21.18
C GLU A 128 -13.01 13.94 -20.97
N VAL A 129 -11.93 13.28 -21.38
CA VAL A 129 -11.70 11.85 -21.10
C VAL A 129 -11.68 11.59 -19.59
N GLN A 130 -10.98 12.43 -18.80
CA GLN A 130 -10.95 12.33 -17.35
C GLN A 130 -12.35 12.52 -16.73
N ASN A 131 -13.12 13.46 -17.22
CA ASN A 131 -14.50 13.66 -16.77
C ASN A 131 -15.37 12.43 -17.10
N ALA A 132 -15.20 11.82 -18.26
CA ALA A 132 -15.99 10.67 -18.70
C ALA A 132 -15.70 9.41 -17.84
N ILE A 133 -14.50 9.23 -17.31
CA ILE A 133 -14.19 8.12 -16.39
C ILE A 133 -14.59 8.40 -14.95
N GLY A 134 -14.84 9.64 -14.56
CA GLY A 134 -15.16 10.06 -13.20
C GLY A 134 -16.27 9.24 -12.52
N PRO A 135 -17.42 8.94 -13.18
CA PRO A 135 -18.48 8.09 -12.64
C PRO A 135 -18.05 6.67 -12.28
N TRP A 136 -16.98 6.16 -12.88
CA TRP A 136 -16.39 4.86 -12.58
C TRP A 136 -15.24 4.96 -11.57
N PHE A 137 -14.44 6.03 -11.67
CA PHE A 137 -13.29 6.27 -10.80
C PHE A 137 -13.71 6.48 -9.34
N MET A 138 -14.70 7.34 -9.09
CA MET A 138 -15.10 7.70 -7.73
C MET A 138 -15.65 6.52 -6.91
N PRO A 139 -16.55 5.65 -7.43
CA PRO A 139 -16.97 4.45 -6.70
C PRO A 139 -15.81 3.50 -6.38
N VAL A 140 -14.87 3.30 -7.30
CA VAL A 140 -13.68 2.47 -7.09
C VAL A 140 -12.78 3.05 -6.00
N LEU A 141 -12.54 4.38 -6.03
CA LEU A 141 -11.78 5.09 -5.00
C LEU A 141 -12.42 4.94 -3.62
N ILE A 142 -13.73 5.19 -3.51
CA ILE A 142 -14.45 5.11 -2.24
C ILE A 142 -14.46 3.67 -1.72
N ALA A 143 -14.83 2.70 -2.53
CA ALA A 143 -14.86 1.30 -2.14
C ALA A 143 -13.47 0.79 -1.74
N GLY A 144 -12.43 1.13 -2.53
CA GLY A 144 -11.04 0.78 -2.23
C GLY A 144 -10.54 1.39 -0.93
N SER A 145 -10.86 2.67 -0.68
CA SER A 145 -10.45 3.36 0.54
C SER A 145 -11.16 2.81 1.78
N LEU A 146 -12.46 2.55 1.69
CA LEU A 146 -13.25 2.00 2.81
C LEU A 146 -12.81 0.58 3.16
N THR A 147 -12.69 -0.31 2.17
CA THR A 147 -12.28 -1.69 2.40
C THR A 147 -10.85 -1.75 2.94
N PHE A 148 -9.93 -0.99 2.37
CA PHE A 148 -8.56 -0.90 2.88
C PHE A 148 -8.53 -0.35 4.31
N GLY A 149 -9.27 0.73 4.61
CA GLY A 149 -9.36 1.33 5.93
C GLY A 149 -9.87 0.37 7.00
N LEU A 150 -10.95 -0.36 6.72
CA LEU A 150 -11.48 -1.39 7.61
C LEU A 150 -10.48 -2.53 7.83
N GLY A 151 -9.79 -2.97 6.77
CA GLY A 151 -8.72 -3.95 6.85
C GLY A 151 -7.58 -3.47 7.73
N VAL A 152 -7.14 -2.22 7.56
CA VAL A 152 -6.09 -1.60 8.40
C VAL A 152 -6.50 -1.53 9.87
N ILE A 153 -7.75 -1.15 10.18
CA ILE A 153 -8.27 -1.13 11.56
C ILE A 153 -8.18 -2.52 12.19
N SER A 154 -8.57 -3.56 11.44
CA SER A 154 -8.44 -4.96 11.87
C SER A 154 -6.98 -5.34 12.15
N PHE A 155 -6.03 -4.97 11.28
CA PHE A 155 -4.61 -5.22 11.50
C PHE A 155 -4.04 -4.45 12.68
N VAL A 156 -4.43 -3.20 12.90
CA VAL A 156 -4.05 -2.43 14.09
C VAL A 156 -4.51 -3.14 15.37
N ALA A 157 -5.74 -3.64 15.39
CA ALA A 157 -6.25 -4.41 16.52
C ALA A 157 -5.48 -5.73 16.71
N ALA A 158 -5.17 -6.44 15.61
CA ALA A 158 -4.38 -7.67 15.62
C ALA A 158 -2.95 -7.46 16.15
N ILE A 159 -2.25 -6.42 15.68
CA ILE A 159 -0.90 -6.08 16.12
C ILE A 159 -0.88 -5.75 17.63
N ARG A 160 -1.90 -5.05 18.13
CA ARG A 160 -2.02 -4.73 19.57
C ARG A 160 -2.30 -5.98 20.41
N ALA A 161 -3.17 -6.87 19.92
CA ALA A 161 -3.56 -8.10 20.63
C ALA A 161 -2.40 -9.12 20.67
N SER A 162 -1.66 -9.26 19.59
CA SER A 162 -0.57 -10.23 19.43
C SER A 162 0.68 -9.91 20.25
N LYS A 163 0.87 -8.64 20.66
CA LYS A 163 2.04 -8.17 21.43
C LYS A 163 3.39 -8.53 20.77
N ILE A 164 3.44 -8.61 19.44
CA ILE A 164 4.64 -8.95 18.67
C ILE A 164 5.76 -7.91 18.78
N ALA A 165 5.43 -6.69 19.20
CA ALA A 165 6.36 -5.57 19.31
C ALA A 165 6.23 -4.87 20.67
N SER A 166 7.24 -4.08 21.05
CA SER A 166 7.16 -3.23 22.24
C SER A 166 6.02 -2.21 22.12
N ALA A 167 5.54 -1.70 23.26
CA ALA A 167 4.43 -0.74 23.28
C ALA A 167 4.70 0.51 22.43
N GLY A 168 5.93 1.04 22.43
CA GLY A 168 6.31 2.19 21.62
C GLY A 168 6.24 1.91 20.12
N ILE A 169 6.80 0.77 19.67
CA ILE A 169 6.74 0.36 18.26
C ILE A 169 5.28 0.12 17.86
N THR A 170 4.49 -0.55 18.68
CA THR A 170 3.06 -0.81 18.44
C THR A 170 2.28 0.49 18.26
N GLN A 171 2.55 1.52 19.08
CA GLN A 171 1.90 2.83 18.94
C GLN A 171 2.28 3.53 17.64
N VAL A 172 3.58 3.60 17.30
CA VAL A 172 4.06 4.22 16.06
C VAL A 172 3.47 3.53 14.83
N VAL A 173 3.54 2.20 14.77
CA VAL A 173 2.98 1.39 13.68
C VAL A 173 1.47 1.62 13.56
N SER A 174 0.74 1.53 14.69
CA SER A 174 -0.72 1.72 14.69
C SER A 174 -1.12 3.11 14.18
N ALA A 175 -0.47 4.15 14.69
CA ALA A 175 -0.75 5.53 14.26
C ALA A 175 -0.44 5.73 12.77
N SER A 176 0.71 5.23 12.30
CA SER A 176 1.11 5.36 10.91
C SER A 176 0.20 4.58 9.95
N LEU A 177 -0.26 3.38 10.33
CA LEU A 177 -1.24 2.61 9.55
C LEU A 177 -2.57 3.37 9.44
N ILE A 178 -3.05 3.99 10.52
CA ILE A 178 -4.27 4.81 10.48
C ILE A 178 -4.07 6.05 9.60
N VAL A 179 -2.94 6.74 9.71
CA VAL A 179 -2.61 7.88 8.83
C VAL A 179 -2.55 7.44 7.38
N MET A 180 -1.93 6.29 7.07
CA MET A 180 -1.89 5.71 5.73
C MET A 180 -3.29 5.44 5.18
N ALA A 181 -4.21 4.90 5.98
CA ALA A 181 -5.58 4.63 5.56
C ALA A 181 -6.37 5.92 5.32
N LEU A 182 -6.29 6.88 6.26
CA LEU A 182 -7.01 8.15 6.18
C LEU A 182 -6.52 9.05 5.04
N SER A 183 -5.23 9.02 4.73
CA SER A 183 -4.65 9.84 3.65
C SER A 183 -5.27 9.56 2.28
N ARG A 184 -5.83 8.35 2.07
CA ARG A 184 -6.50 7.98 0.80
C ARG A 184 -7.80 8.74 0.55
N ILE A 185 -8.48 9.19 1.59
CA ILE A 185 -9.78 9.89 1.47
C ILE A 185 -9.65 11.42 1.52
N VAL A 186 -8.47 11.94 1.88
CA VAL A 186 -8.24 13.39 1.90
C VAL A 186 -7.90 13.85 0.49
N PRO A 187 -8.70 14.72 -0.15
CA PRO A 187 -8.56 15.05 -1.56
C PRO A 187 -7.49 16.12 -1.81
N LEU A 188 -6.26 15.88 -1.36
CA LEU A 188 -5.09 16.76 -1.52
C LEU A 188 -3.88 15.92 -1.94
N SER A 189 -3.15 16.36 -2.96
CA SER A 189 -1.95 15.68 -3.47
C SER A 189 -0.90 15.45 -2.38
N VAL A 190 -0.66 16.44 -1.51
CA VAL A 190 0.26 16.31 -0.36
C VAL A 190 -0.12 15.11 0.51
N THR A 191 -1.41 14.95 0.78
CA THR A 191 -1.91 13.90 1.68
C THR A 191 -1.94 12.54 0.99
N GLN A 192 -2.50 12.48 -0.21
CA GLN A 192 -2.64 11.21 -0.93
C GLN A 192 -1.31 10.65 -1.44
N PHE A 193 -0.33 11.50 -1.71
CA PHE A 193 0.96 11.05 -2.24
C PHE A 193 2.02 11.02 -1.14
N TYR A 194 2.38 12.16 -0.58
CA TYR A 194 3.56 12.23 0.29
C TYR A 194 3.29 11.68 1.70
N ILE A 195 2.18 12.10 2.33
CA ILE A 195 1.84 11.60 3.68
C ILE A 195 1.52 10.11 3.62
N HIS A 196 0.78 9.65 2.60
CA HIS A 196 0.46 8.23 2.41
C HIS A 196 1.71 7.37 2.26
N GLY A 197 2.62 7.74 1.37
CA GLY A 197 3.86 7.01 1.14
C GLY A 197 4.78 6.99 2.37
N LEU A 198 4.94 8.15 3.04
CA LEU A 198 5.74 8.24 4.25
C LEU A 198 5.13 7.40 5.39
N ALA A 199 3.82 7.46 5.59
CA ALA A 199 3.13 6.69 6.60
C ALA A 199 3.29 5.17 6.38
N ALA A 200 3.28 4.71 5.13
CA ALA A 200 3.55 3.31 4.80
C ALA A 200 4.97 2.88 5.23
N VAL A 201 5.98 3.70 4.99
CA VAL A 201 7.38 3.44 5.40
C VAL A 201 7.49 3.38 6.93
N VAL A 202 6.93 4.40 7.62
CA VAL A 202 6.99 4.49 9.10
C VAL A 202 6.20 3.35 9.76
N ALA A 203 5.19 2.79 9.10
CA ALA A 203 4.45 1.63 9.61
C ALA A 203 5.21 0.30 9.37
N MET A 204 5.71 0.09 8.15
CA MET A 204 6.18 -1.24 7.73
C MET A 204 7.65 -1.52 8.10
N TRP A 205 8.54 -0.52 8.10
CA TRP A 205 9.94 -0.74 8.44
C TRP A 205 10.18 -1.16 9.89
N PRO A 206 9.50 -0.59 10.92
CA PRO A 206 9.59 -1.13 12.26
C PRO A 206 9.08 -2.57 12.38
N LEU A 207 8.05 -2.95 11.61
CA LEU A 207 7.59 -4.35 11.56
C LEU A 207 8.62 -5.27 10.90
N ALA A 208 9.28 -4.84 9.82
CA ALA A 208 10.39 -5.58 9.24
C ALA A 208 11.52 -5.81 10.25
N TYR A 209 11.85 -4.79 11.03
CA TYR A 209 12.84 -4.90 12.10
C TYR A 209 12.41 -5.90 13.18
N VAL A 210 11.17 -5.85 13.65
CA VAL A 210 10.62 -6.77 14.67
C VAL A 210 10.70 -8.22 14.17
N ILE A 211 10.27 -8.49 12.93
CA ILE A 211 10.28 -9.82 12.34
C ILE A 211 11.73 -10.33 12.20
N ARG A 212 12.65 -9.47 11.77
CA ARG A 212 14.07 -9.81 11.66
C ARG A 212 14.71 -10.13 13.02
N ALA A 213 14.34 -9.37 14.05
CA ALA A 213 14.91 -9.52 15.41
C ALA A 213 14.38 -10.75 16.16
N ASN A 214 13.19 -11.28 15.77
CA ASN A 214 12.52 -12.41 16.43
C ASN A 214 12.29 -13.59 15.49
N PRO A 215 13.31 -14.31 15.02
CA PRO A 215 13.17 -15.41 14.07
C PRO A 215 12.52 -16.68 14.68
N ARG A 216 11.86 -16.60 15.81
CA ARG A 216 11.58 -17.70 16.76
C ARG A 216 10.54 -18.74 16.36
N HIS A 217 9.86 -18.71 15.24
CA HIS A 217 8.70 -19.60 15.05
C HIS A 217 8.80 -20.62 13.90
N SER A 218 9.87 -20.65 13.12
CA SER A 218 10.04 -21.63 12.03
C SER A 218 10.59 -23.02 12.49
N SER A 219 11.16 -23.13 13.69
CA SER A 219 11.81 -24.34 14.16
C SER A 219 10.88 -25.38 14.83
N VAL A 220 9.72 -24.99 15.33
CA VAL A 220 8.83 -25.90 16.06
C VAL A 220 8.10 -26.87 15.12
N ARG A 221 7.81 -26.49 13.89
CA ARG A 221 7.14 -27.36 12.90
C ARG A 221 8.05 -28.50 12.38
N SER A 222 9.36 -28.28 12.25
CA SER A 222 10.30 -29.33 11.80
C SER A 222 10.45 -30.46 12.83
N ALA A 223 10.29 -30.17 14.11
CA ALA A 223 10.39 -31.20 15.17
C ALA A 223 9.12 -32.06 15.27
N ALA A 224 7.93 -31.52 14.95
CA ALA A 224 6.65 -32.23 15.04
C ALA A 224 6.37 -33.17 13.85
N THR A 225 7.10 -33.03 12.74
CA THR A 225 7.00 -33.92 11.55
C THR A 225 8.07 -35.01 11.49
N ALA A 226 9.02 -34.99 12.44
CA ALA A 226 10.11 -35.98 12.54
C ALA A 226 9.88 -37.04 13.65
N GLY A 227 8.75 -37.03 14.33
CA GLY A 227 8.28 -38.03 15.30
C GLY A 227 7.03 -38.73 14.82
#